data_13afe9be8821ccb31f3d6a2aaacd8e4b
#
_entry.id   13afe9be8821ccb31f3d6a2aaacd8e4b
#
_cell.length_a   1.000
_cell.length_b   1.000
_cell.length_c   1.000
_cell.angle_alpha   90.00
_cell.angle_beta   90.00
_cell.angle_gamma   90.00
#
_symmetry.space_group_name_H-M   'P 1'
#
loop_
_entity.id
_entity.type
_entity.pdbx_description
1 polymer ?
#
loop_
_entity_poly.entity_id
_entity_poly.type
_entity_poly.pdbx_seq_one_letter_code
_entity_poly.pdbx_strand_id
1 'polypeptide(L)'
;LQQEAAFISTQPLGSDKLYITRNMDTTSLATTFPFVTSELTMDRGIMYGLNMHNRSLVVFDRFELPNANSVVFATSGAGKSYFIKLEALRSLMLGTEIIVIDPEREYETLAKAVNGSYISFSQDKGHKMNPFQLSGAKSQDGEEDELRIKMLSLLGFFKVLFGGITNIEESILDRALNLAYREKGITLDPDTQTKEPPMLEDLYKVLKGMAETEAHGLARRMEKYIIGSGAGVFNEATNFEINNPFTVFSIRDLQEELKPLAMYLMLDFIWTKIRKDKKRRLLIVDEAWYMMQDPESAKFMYSIAKRARKYYLGLSTITQDVADFLNNDMGRAIITNSSMQILMRQSPTAVELLQAVFNLSDGEKSFLLNCDTGEGLFFAGSNHVGLQVRASQAENEIITSDPKELEKMKGREEQTDTRTIEELAQPYDPPATQQRVRSVSGQRQDEIIRGAVEKKETESKRLQSERERYQQELEERIREQEAMLNPDKQKEQTRFIDEINKRTITGQVVSSRKEIQKGHRHLTPHGTVESYPEDSNQNVSNT
;
A
#
# COMPACT_ATOMS: atom_id res chain seq x y z
N LEU A 1 52.22 -25.40 -12.09
CA LEU A 1 50.93 -25.04 -11.47
C LEU A 1 50.94 -23.55 -11.16
N GLN A 2 50.08 -22.81 -11.84
CA GLN A 2 50.05 -21.33 -11.79
C GLN A 2 49.02 -20.79 -10.79
N GLN A 3 48.83 -21.44 -9.65
CA GLN A 3 47.79 -21.10 -8.66
C GLN A 3 47.98 -19.69 -8.07
N GLU A 4 49.22 -19.30 -7.75
CA GLU A 4 49.52 -17.97 -7.27
C GLU A 4 49.25 -16.89 -8.34
N ALA A 5 49.68 -17.15 -9.59
CA ALA A 5 49.41 -16.24 -10.69
C ALA A 5 47.93 -16.10 -10.97
N ALA A 6 47.14 -17.21 -10.88
CA ALA A 6 45.69 -17.17 -11.01
C ALA A 6 45.04 -16.36 -9.90
N PHE A 7 45.46 -16.54 -8.65
CA PHE A 7 44.98 -15.77 -7.52
C PHE A 7 45.21 -14.27 -7.67
N ILE A 8 46.46 -13.88 -8.05
CA ILE A 8 46.79 -12.47 -8.29
C ILE A 8 45.99 -11.87 -9.43
N SER A 9 45.75 -12.63 -10.53
CA SER A 9 45.00 -12.17 -11.69
C SER A 9 43.48 -11.99 -11.39
N THR A 10 42.96 -12.62 -10.35
CA THR A 10 41.57 -12.46 -9.91
C THR A 10 41.36 -11.31 -8.92
N GLN A 11 42.44 -10.73 -8.40
CA GLN A 11 42.32 -9.59 -7.50
C GLN A 11 42.06 -8.30 -8.26
N PRO A 12 41.37 -7.29 -7.69
CA PRO A 12 41.05 -6.02 -8.36
C PRO A 12 42.27 -5.09 -8.47
N LEU A 13 43.42 -5.66 -8.82
CA LEU A 13 44.72 -4.95 -8.90
C LEU A 13 45.06 -4.55 -10.33
N GLY A 14 44.24 -4.91 -11.32
CA GLY A 14 44.51 -4.64 -12.74
C GLY A 14 45.77 -5.34 -13.29
N SER A 15 46.23 -6.41 -12.61
CA SER A 15 47.45 -7.13 -12.97
C SER A 15 47.14 -8.55 -13.40
N ASP A 16 47.25 -8.85 -14.70
CA ASP A 16 47.17 -10.22 -15.21
C ASP A 16 48.56 -10.87 -15.16
N LYS A 17 48.66 -11.99 -14.45
CA LYS A 17 49.87 -12.81 -14.31
C LYS A 17 49.79 -14.14 -15.06
N LEU A 18 48.59 -14.47 -15.60
CA LEU A 18 48.39 -15.75 -16.31
C LEU A 18 48.78 -15.66 -17.78
N TYR A 19 48.65 -14.50 -18.40
CA TYR A 19 48.88 -14.25 -19.83
C TYR A 19 48.12 -15.22 -20.77
N ILE A 20 46.98 -15.79 -20.26
CA ILE A 20 46.12 -16.70 -21.01
C ILE A 20 44.87 -15.94 -21.39
N THR A 21 44.73 -15.61 -22.66
CA THR A 21 43.56 -14.89 -23.19
C THR A 21 42.70 -15.78 -24.07
N ARG A 22 41.39 -15.55 -24.03
CA ARG A 22 40.43 -16.12 -25.00
C ARG A 22 39.57 -15.00 -25.57
N ASN A 23 39.37 -15.03 -26.84
CA ASN A 23 38.44 -14.10 -27.48
C ASN A 23 37.00 -14.50 -27.12
N MET A 24 36.24 -13.54 -26.64
CA MET A 24 34.82 -13.66 -26.42
C MET A 24 34.11 -12.57 -27.24
N ASP A 25 32.98 -12.88 -27.83
CA ASP A 25 32.11 -11.87 -28.39
C ASP A 25 31.43 -11.03 -27.29
N THR A 26 30.87 -9.89 -27.66
CA THR A 26 30.21 -8.98 -26.70
C THR A 26 29.03 -9.63 -25.98
N THR A 27 28.33 -10.55 -26.64
CA THR A 27 27.19 -11.27 -26.07
C THR A 27 27.63 -12.25 -25.00
N SER A 28 28.66 -13.06 -25.31
CA SER A 28 29.25 -14.00 -24.36
C SER A 28 29.91 -13.28 -23.17
N LEU A 29 30.57 -12.14 -23.45
CA LEU A 29 31.17 -11.31 -22.38
C LEU A 29 30.10 -10.70 -21.48
N ALA A 30 28.98 -10.23 -22.02
CA ALA A 30 27.87 -9.67 -21.26
C ALA A 30 27.27 -10.68 -20.28
N THR A 31 27.24 -11.98 -20.63
CA THR A 31 26.73 -13.04 -19.76
C THR A 31 27.66 -13.35 -18.57
N THR A 32 28.93 -12.93 -18.63
CA THR A 32 29.88 -13.11 -17.49
C THR A 32 29.78 -12.00 -16.44
N PHE A 33 28.99 -10.95 -16.70
CA PHE A 33 28.86 -9.82 -15.79
C PHE A 33 27.97 -10.21 -14.59
N PRO A 34 28.46 -10.15 -13.35
CA PRO A 34 27.72 -10.65 -12.21
C PRO A 34 26.62 -9.70 -11.68
N PHE A 35 26.47 -8.51 -12.28
CA PHE A 35 25.57 -7.47 -11.79
C PHE A 35 24.26 -7.40 -12.59
N VAL A 36 23.50 -8.49 -12.60
CA VAL A 36 22.25 -8.59 -13.39
C VAL A 36 21.01 -8.73 -12.51
N THR A 37 21.15 -8.62 -11.20
CA THR A 37 19.99 -8.73 -10.31
C THR A 37 19.47 -7.35 -9.93
N SER A 38 18.23 -7.10 -10.27
CA SER A 38 17.48 -5.97 -9.73
C SER A 38 17.09 -6.30 -8.28
N GLU A 39 17.42 -5.42 -7.33
CA GLU A 39 16.98 -5.54 -5.94
C GLU A 39 15.90 -4.50 -5.65
N LEU A 40 14.87 -4.91 -4.92
CA LEU A 40 13.80 -4.06 -4.43
C LEU A 40 13.76 -4.17 -2.91
N THR A 41 14.75 -3.55 -2.26
CA THR A 41 14.86 -3.54 -0.81
C THR A 41 15.01 -2.11 -0.32
N MET A 42 14.12 -1.68 0.55
CA MET A 42 14.19 -0.41 1.29
C MET A 42 14.36 -0.69 2.78
N ASP A 43 14.86 0.30 3.52
CA ASP A 43 15.00 0.21 4.99
C ASP A 43 13.66 0.25 5.73
N ARG A 44 12.58 0.58 5.03
CA ARG A 44 11.22 0.73 5.57
C ARG A 44 10.20 0.10 4.66
N GLY A 45 9.06 -0.27 5.23
CA GLY A 45 7.93 -0.80 4.50
C GLY A 45 7.55 -2.21 4.94
N ILE A 46 6.80 -2.89 4.10
CA ILE A 46 6.37 -4.28 4.32
C ILE A 46 7.19 -5.23 3.44
N MET A 47 7.36 -6.45 3.92
CA MET A 47 7.93 -7.53 3.12
C MET A 47 6.86 -8.06 2.17
N TYR A 48 7.09 -8.00 0.85
CA TYR A 48 6.20 -8.59 -0.15
C TYR A 48 6.52 -10.06 -0.43
N GLY A 49 7.78 -10.46 -0.35
CA GLY A 49 8.22 -11.82 -0.60
C GLY A 49 9.72 -11.93 -0.85
N LEU A 50 10.11 -12.90 -1.64
CA LEU A 50 11.49 -13.15 -2.04
C LEU A 50 11.67 -12.87 -3.53
N ASN A 51 12.78 -12.24 -3.88
CA ASN A 51 13.22 -12.13 -5.26
C ASN A 51 13.59 -13.54 -5.78
N MET A 52 13.02 -13.94 -6.91
CA MET A 52 13.22 -15.28 -7.45
C MET A 52 14.63 -15.52 -7.98
N HIS A 53 15.34 -14.47 -8.39
CA HIS A 53 16.68 -14.59 -8.97
C HIS A 53 17.75 -14.78 -7.89
N ASN A 54 17.79 -13.90 -6.88
CA ASN A 54 18.86 -13.86 -5.89
C ASN A 54 18.42 -14.21 -4.46
N ARG A 55 17.12 -14.51 -4.25
CA ARG A 55 16.52 -14.82 -2.95
C ARG A 55 16.60 -13.67 -1.92
N SER A 56 16.93 -12.47 -2.34
CA SER A 56 16.84 -11.29 -1.48
C SER A 56 15.40 -11.00 -1.07
N LEU A 57 15.23 -10.30 0.05
CA LEU A 57 13.90 -9.86 0.50
C LEU A 57 13.41 -8.72 -0.40
N VAL A 58 12.15 -8.78 -0.79
CA VAL A 58 11.45 -7.66 -1.43
C VAL A 58 10.70 -6.90 -0.34
N VAL A 59 11.28 -5.79 0.09
CA VAL A 59 10.76 -4.94 1.18
C VAL A 59 10.73 -3.50 0.71
N PHE A 60 9.57 -2.85 0.76
CA PHE A 60 9.49 -1.42 0.50
C PHE A 60 8.18 -0.80 1.02
N ASP A 61 8.17 0.53 1.14
CA ASP A 61 6.98 1.32 1.46
C ASP A 61 6.39 1.90 0.16
N ARG A 62 5.20 1.45 -0.22
CA ARG A 62 4.50 1.94 -1.42
C ARG A 62 4.21 3.45 -1.38
N PHE A 63 4.13 4.05 -0.19
CA PHE A 63 3.91 5.49 -0.03
C PHE A 63 5.15 6.34 -0.30
N GLU A 64 6.32 5.73 -0.47
CA GLU A 64 7.56 6.36 -0.94
C GLU A 64 7.61 6.48 -2.48
N LEU A 65 6.76 5.75 -3.19
CA LEU A 65 6.66 5.82 -4.65
C LEU A 65 6.01 7.15 -5.11
N PRO A 66 6.13 7.54 -6.39
CA PRO A 66 5.47 8.73 -6.95
C PRO A 66 3.98 8.80 -6.65
N ASN A 67 3.31 7.65 -6.62
CA ASN A 67 1.98 7.45 -6.04
C ASN A 67 1.92 6.06 -5.39
N ALA A 68 0.97 5.87 -4.46
CA ALA A 68 0.80 4.60 -3.75
C ALA A 68 -0.23 3.66 -4.43
N ASN A 69 -0.63 3.93 -5.67
CA ASN A 69 -1.60 3.08 -6.36
C ASN A 69 -0.94 1.81 -6.90
N SER A 70 -1.73 0.75 -6.98
CA SER A 70 -1.31 -0.51 -7.58
C SER A 70 -2.39 -1.10 -8.49
N VAL A 71 -1.95 -1.89 -9.47
CA VAL A 71 -2.80 -2.78 -10.26
C VAL A 71 -2.29 -4.21 -10.12
N VAL A 72 -3.22 -5.17 -9.99
CA VAL A 72 -2.91 -6.58 -9.85
C VAL A 72 -3.69 -7.37 -10.90
N PHE A 73 -2.96 -8.00 -11.80
CA PHE A 73 -3.51 -8.87 -12.83
C PHE A 73 -3.12 -10.31 -12.57
N ALA A 74 -4.11 -11.20 -12.51
CA ALA A 74 -3.88 -12.62 -12.23
C ALA A 74 -5.05 -13.46 -12.71
N THR A 75 -4.78 -14.63 -13.26
CA THR A 75 -5.84 -15.65 -13.48
C THR A 75 -6.34 -16.22 -12.15
N SER A 76 -7.52 -16.83 -12.17
CA SER A 76 -8.05 -17.54 -11.00
C SER A 76 -7.06 -18.61 -10.51
N GLY A 77 -6.88 -18.71 -9.19
CA GLY A 77 -5.94 -19.66 -8.57
C GLY A 77 -4.46 -19.28 -8.69
N ALA A 78 -4.09 -18.10 -9.22
CA ALA A 78 -2.71 -17.64 -9.27
C ALA A 78 -2.17 -17.11 -7.93
N GLY A 79 -3.02 -16.96 -6.91
CA GLY A 79 -2.63 -16.44 -5.59
C GLY A 79 -2.90 -14.94 -5.40
N LYS A 80 -3.71 -14.32 -6.28
CA LYS A 80 -4.12 -12.90 -6.24
C LYS A 80 -4.57 -12.48 -4.84
N SER A 81 -5.65 -13.08 -4.35
CA SER A 81 -6.26 -12.74 -3.07
C SER A 81 -5.35 -13.02 -1.88
N TYR A 82 -4.53 -14.05 -1.98
CA TYR A 82 -3.50 -14.37 -0.97
C TYR A 82 -2.47 -13.25 -0.86
N PHE A 83 -1.92 -12.78 -1.99
CA PHE A 83 -0.98 -11.67 -2.04
C PHE A 83 -1.56 -10.38 -1.42
N ILE A 84 -2.78 -10.02 -1.83
CA ILE A 84 -3.42 -8.79 -1.37
C ILE A 84 -3.81 -8.85 0.11
N LYS A 85 -4.30 -9.98 0.59
CA LYS A 85 -4.58 -10.17 2.02
C LYS A 85 -3.31 -10.07 2.86
N LEU A 86 -2.19 -10.61 2.37
CA LEU A 86 -0.89 -10.49 3.02
C LEU A 86 -0.42 -9.03 3.06
N GLU A 87 -0.53 -8.31 1.94
CA GLU A 87 -0.22 -6.87 1.86
C GLU A 87 -1.09 -6.07 2.83
N ALA A 88 -2.40 -6.33 2.84
CA ALA A 88 -3.36 -5.65 3.74
C ALA A 88 -3.03 -5.89 5.21
N LEU A 89 -2.78 -7.16 5.60
CA LEU A 89 -2.42 -7.52 6.97
C LEU A 89 -1.13 -6.82 7.44
N ARG A 90 -0.07 -6.87 6.63
CA ARG A 90 1.22 -6.26 6.94
C ARG A 90 1.15 -4.73 6.96
N SER A 91 0.37 -4.13 6.06
CA SER A 91 0.14 -2.69 6.04
C SER A 91 -0.66 -2.22 7.27
N LEU A 92 -1.67 -3.01 7.70
CA LEU A 92 -2.43 -2.75 8.92
C LEU A 92 -1.53 -2.76 10.17
N MET A 93 -0.59 -3.71 10.26
CA MET A 93 0.38 -3.79 11.35
C MET A 93 1.29 -2.55 11.43
N LEU A 94 1.51 -1.85 10.31
CA LEU A 94 2.25 -0.58 10.26
C LEU A 94 1.35 0.66 10.45
N GLY A 95 0.07 0.48 10.82
CA GLY A 95 -0.87 1.56 11.10
C GLY A 95 -1.53 2.17 9.86
N THR A 96 -1.48 1.51 8.70
CA THR A 96 -2.24 1.91 7.51
C THR A 96 -3.69 1.45 7.65
N GLU A 97 -4.65 2.35 7.50
CA GLU A 97 -6.08 1.98 7.46
C GLU A 97 -6.40 1.26 6.14
N ILE A 98 -7.11 0.15 6.23
CA ILE A 98 -7.46 -0.70 5.08
C ILE A 98 -8.97 -0.67 4.86
N ILE A 99 -9.37 -0.36 3.64
CA ILE A 99 -10.77 -0.43 3.21
C ILE A 99 -10.83 -1.34 1.98
N VAL A 100 -11.72 -2.33 2.01
CA VAL A 100 -11.86 -3.34 0.95
C VAL A 100 -13.28 -3.30 0.38
N ILE A 101 -13.40 -3.29 -0.94
CA ILE A 101 -14.65 -3.61 -1.65
C ILE A 101 -14.51 -5.04 -2.17
N ASP A 102 -15.35 -5.93 -1.65
CA ASP A 102 -15.27 -7.39 -1.78
C ASP A 102 -16.54 -7.98 -2.43
N PRO A 103 -16.54 -8.16 -3.74
CA PRO A 103 -17.67 -8.77 -4.45
C PRO A 103 -17.85 -10.27 -4.21
N GLU A 104 -16.79 -10.98 -3.81
CA GLU A 104 -16.75 -12.45 -3.76
C GLU A 104 -16.68 -13.02 -2.33
N ARG A 105 -16.71 -12.18 -1.30
CA ARG A 105 -16.65 -12.56 0.12
C ARG A 105 -15.33 -13.26 0.52
N GLU A 106 -14.23 -12.80 -0.05
CA GLU A 106 -12.93 -13.40 0.22
C GLU A 106 -12.26 -12.88 1.49
N TYR A 107 -12.62 -11.68 1.95
CA TYR A 107 -11.93 -10.97 3.06
C TYR A 107 -12.62 -11.14 4.43
N GLU A 108 -13.72 -11.90 4.52
CA GLU A 108 -14.47 -12.07 5.77
C GLU A 108 -13.62 -12.69 6.90
N THR A 109 -12.87 -13.76 6.59
CA THR A 109 -12.00 -14.45 7.56
C THR A 109 -10.92 -13.51 8.09
N LEU A 110 -10.27 -12.76 7.21
CA LEU A 110 -9.27 -11.77 7.57
C LEU A 110 -9.88 -10.67 8.46
N ALA A 111 -11.06 -10.14 8.08
CA ALA A 111 -11.75 -9.12 8.87
C ALA A 111 -12.03 -9.60 10.30
N LYS A 112 -12.52 -10.83 10.46
CA LYS A 112 -12.75 -11.43 11.77
C LYS A 112 -11.46 -11.60 12.58
N ALA A 113 -10.39 -12.08 11.94
CA ALA A 113 -9.11 -12.32 12.61
C ALA A 113 -8.44 -11.05 13.13
N VAL A 114 -8.61 -9.91 12.42
CA VAL A 114 -8.05 -8.61 12.84
C VAL A 114 -9.04 -7.75 13.64
N ASN A 115 -10.19 -8.30 14.04
CA ASN A 115 -11.29 -7.57 14.70
C ASN A 115 -11.76 -6.35 13.88
N GLY A 116 -11.79 -6.51 12.56
CA GLY A 116 -12.24 -5.52 11.59
C GLY A 116 -13.75 -5.43 11.48
N SER A 117 -14.25 -4.39 10.81
CA SER A 117 -15.66 -4.25 10.47
C SER A 117 -15.97 -4.96 9.16
N TYR A 118 -16.99 -5.80 9.16
CA TYR A 118 -17.51 -6.50 7.98
C TYR A 118 -18.93 -6.04 7.69
N ILE A 119 -19.10 -5.26 6.63
CA ILE A 119 -20.35 -4.60 6.23
C ILE A 119 -20.87 -5.33 5.00
N SER A 120 -21.86 -6.20 5.17
CA SER A 120 -22.48 -6.97 4.08
C SER A 120 -23.76 -6.31 3.62
N PHE A 121 -23.87 -6.09 2.30
CA PHE A 121 -25.07 -5.56 1.66
C PHE A 121 -25.92 -6.70 1.10
N SER A 122 -27.19 -6.71 1.45
CA SER A 122 -28.16 -7.63 0.90
C SER A 122 -29.53 -6.97 0.85
N GLN A 123 -30.44 -7.53 0.05
CA GLN A 123 -31.77 -6.95 -0.12
C GLN A 123 -32.60 -7.02 1.19
N ASP A 124 -32.55 -8.16 1.89
CA ASP A 124 -33.47 -8.40 3.01
C ASP A 124 -32.92 -8.00 4.38
N LYS A 125 -31.69 -8.39 4.72
CA LYS A 125 -31.13 -8.28 6.08
C LYS A 125 -29.77 -7.60 6.17
N GLY A 126 -29.23 -7.10 5.05
CA GLY A 126 -27.92 -6.47 5.02
C GLY A 126 -27.90 -5.03 5.50
N HIS A 127 -26.71 -4.47 5.46
CA HIS A 127 -26.52 -3.03 5.65
C HIS A 127 -27.18 -2.24 4.50
N LYS A 128 -27.54 -1.01 4.79
CA LYS A 128 -28.24 -0.10 3.87
C LYS A 128 -27.40 1.16 3.69
N MET A 129 -27.47 1.74 2.51
CA MET A 129 -26.74 2.96 2.18
C MET A 129 -27.65 3.95 1.45
N ASN A 130 -27.82 5.12 2.04
CA ASN A 130 -28.52 6.20 1.40
C ASN A 130 -27.58 6.95 0.44
N PRO A 131 -27.85 6.98 -0.88
CA PRO A 131 -27.02 7.71 -1.85
C PRO A 131 -26.89 9.21 -1.54
N PHE A 132 -27.90 9.79 -0.92
CA PHE A 132 -27.98 11.23 -0.61
C PHE A 132 -27.26 11.61 0.68
N GLN A 133 -26.71 10.64 1.41
CA GLN A 133 -26.05 10.88 2.69
C GLN A 133 -24.92 11.92 2.55
N LEU A 134 -25.01 12.97 3.35
CA LEU A 134 -23.95 13.94 3.57
C LEU A 134 -23.15 13.51 4.81
N SER A 135 -21.90 13.92 4.89
CA SER A 135 -21.07 13.53 6.03
C SER A 135 -21.26 14.44 7.26
N GLY A 136 -21.95 15.57 7.10
CA GLY A 136 -22.26 16.52 8.16
C GLY A 136 -21.06 17.21 8.82
N ALA A 137 -19.84 16.96 8.37
CA ALA A 137 -18.64 17.57 8.93
C ALA A 137 -18.23 18.80 8.12
N LYS A 138 -17.93 19.92 8.80
CA LYS A 138 -17.39 21.13 8.16
C LYS A 138 -16.02 20.79 7.54
N SER A 139 -15.80 21.16 6.28
CA SER A 139 -14.50 21.03 5.64
C SER A 139 -13.47 21.86 6.39
N GLN A 140 -12.31 21.27 6.71
CA GLN A 140 -11.22 21.99 7.39
C GLN A 140 -10.59 23.05 6.50
N ASP A 141 -10.64 22.87 5.19
CA ASP A 141 -10.01 23.79 4.21
C ASP A 141 -10.97 24.87 3.68
N GLY A 142 -12.27 24.88 4.08
CA GLY A 142 -13.25 25.94 3.75
C GLY A 142 -13.59 26.12 2.26
N GLU A 143 -13.00 25.34 1.36
CA GLU A 143 -12.99 25.62 -0.08
C GLU A 143 -14.03 24.84 -0.91
N GLU A 144 -14.61 23.74 -0.40
CA GLU A 144 -15.53 22.94 -1.21
C GLU A 144 -16.89 22.78 -0.52
N ASP A 145 -17.94 23.18 -1.22
CA ASP A 145 -19.32 22.96 -0.83
C ASP A 145 -19.68 21.46 -0.98
N GLU A 146 -19.84 20.77 0.16
CA GLU A 146 -20.12 19.34 0.19
C GLU A 146 -21.38 18.97 -0.60
N LEU A 147 -22.43 19.79 -0.50
CA LEU A 147 -23.68 19.55 -1.22
C LEU A 147 -23.47 19.60 -2.74
N ARG A 148 -22.70 20.57 -3.26
CA ARG A 148 -22.41 20.64 -4.71
C ARG A 148 -21.66 19.40 -5.20
N ILE A 149 -20.65 18.96 -4.45
CA ILE A 149 -19.89 17.77 -4.82
C ILE A 149 -20.79 16.54 -4.79
N LYS A 150 -21.63 16.44 -3.76
CA LYS A 150 -22.60 15.34 -3.64
C LYS A 150 -23.58 15.32 -4.79
N MET A 151 -24.07 16.46 -5.22
CA MET A 151 -24.96 16.56 -6.37
C MET A 151 -24.31 16.09 -7.66
N LEU A 152 -23.05 16.49 -7.91
CA LEU A 152 -22.30 15.99 -9.07
C LEU A 152 -22.08 14.46 -9.00
N SER A 153 -21.79 13.93 -7.81
CA SER A 153 -21.68 12.48 -7.62
C SER A 153 -23.00 11.76 -7.85
N LEU A 154 -24.12 12.32 -7.37
CA LEU A 154 -25.45 11.78 -7.59
C LEU A 154 -25.85 11.77 -9.08
N LEU A 155 -25.49 12.81 -9.84
CA LEU A 155 -25.70 12.81 -11.29
C LEU A 155 -24.96 11.63 -11.94
N GLY A 156 -23.70 11.38 -11.56
CA GLY A 156 -22.95 10.21 -12.00
C GLY A 156 -23.62 8.90 -11.59
N PHE A 157 -24.05 8.78 -10.33
CA PHE A 157 -24.78 7.62 -9.82
C PHE A 157 -26.05 7.32 -10.63
N PHE A 158 -26.85 8.36 -10.93
CA PHE A 158 -28.06 8.18 -11.73
C PHE A 158 -27.78 7.86 -13.19
N LYS A 159 -26.66 8.34 -13.77
CA LYS A 159 -26.19 7.90 -15.10
C LYS A 159 -25.94 6.40 -15.13
N VAL A 160 -25.25 5.87 -14.10
CA VAL A 160 -25.03 4.43 -13.96
C VAL A 160 -26.36 3.69 -13.75
N LEU A 161 -27.20 4.18 -12.83
CA LEU A 161 -28.49 3.54 -12.48
C LEU A 161 -29.43 3.45 -13.68
N PHE A 162 -29.41 4.44 -14.56
CA PHE A 162 -30.28 4.49 -15.74
C PHE A 162 -29.63 3.92 -17.02
N GLY A 163 -28.35 3.55 -16.98
CA GLY A 163 -27.62 3.13 -18.19
C GLY A 163 -27.45 4.29 -19.19
N GLY A 164 -27.27 5.52 -18.68
CA GLY A 164 -27.16 6.75 -19.44
C GLY A 164 -28.44 7.63 -19.39
N ILE A 165 -28.23 8.94 -19.52
CA ILE A 165 -29.26 9.98 -19.56
C ILE A 165 -28.92 11.01 -20.64
N THR A 166 -29.95 11.63 -21.22
CA THR A 166 -29.77 12.74 -22.16
C THR A 166 -29.43 14.04 -21.41
N ASN A 167 -28.91 15.05 -22.13
CA ASN A 167 -28.63 16.36 -21.53
C ASN A 167 -29.88 17.05 -20.96
N ILE A 168 -31.08 16.79 -21.53
CA ILE A 168 -32.34 17.31 -21.03
C ILE A 168 -32.71 16.62 -19.72
N GLU A 169 -32.62 15.29 -19.68
CA GLU A 169 -32.86 14.51 -18.44
C GLU A 169 -31.87 14.87 -17.35
N GLU A 170 -30.59 15.14 -17.69
CA GLU A 170 -29.58 15.58 -16.73
C GLU A 170 -29.95 16.92 -16.09
N SER A 171 -30.39 17.90 -16.87
CA SER A 171 -30.84 19.21 -16.37
C SER A 171 -32.08 19.11 -15.48
N ILE A 172 -33.03 18.22 -15.84
CA ILE A 172 -34.22 17.96 -15.02
C ILE A 172 -33.84 17.27 -13.72
N LEU A 173 -32.97 16.28 -13.78
CA LEU A 173 -32.48 15.55 -12.61
C LEU A 173 -31.71 16.47 -11.64
N ASP A 174 -30.84 17.34 -12.14
CA ASP A 174 -30.11 18.32 -11.30
C ASP A 174 -31.09 19.23 -10.56
N ARG A 175 -32.12 19.74 -11.25
CA ARG A 175 -33.16 20.54 -10.61
C ARG A 175 -33.98 19.74 -9.60
N ALA A 176 -34.33 18.49 -9.90
CA ALA A 176 -35.07 17.61 -8.99
C ALA A 176 -34.27 17.29 -7.73
N LEU A 177 -32.96 17.04 -7.85
CA LEU A 177 -32.04 16.83 -6.74
C LEU A 177 -32.00 18.05 -5.82
N ASN A 178 -31.86 19.25 -6.39
CA ASN A 178 -31.90 20.51 -5.64
C ASN A 178 -33.21 20.68 -4.86
N LEU A 179 -34.35 20.34 -5.48
CA LEU A 179 -35.65 20.41 -4.82
C LEU A 179 -35.77 19.40 -3.69
N ALA A 180 -35.33 18.15 -3.91
CA ALA A 180 -35.39 17.10 -2.88
C ALA A 180 -34.59 17.48 -1.61
N TYR A 181 -33.38 18.03 -1.77
CA TYR A 181 -32.60 18.53 -0.61
C TYR A 181 -33.28 19.72 0.06
N ARG A 182 -33.84 20.67 -0.72
CA ARG A 182 -34.55 21.84 -0.18
C ARG A 182 -35.81 21.46 0.61
N GLU A 183 -36.55 20.44 0.19
CA GLU A 183 -37.73 19.93 0.93
C GLU A 183 -37.33 19.41 2.32
N LYS A 184 -36.12 18.85 2.47
CA LYS A 184 -35.55 18.47 3.77
C LYS A 184 -34.92 19.66 4.52
N GLY A 185 -34.96 20.88 3.95
CA GLY A 185 -34.38 22.09 4.50
C GLY A 185 -32.86 22.09 4.47
N ILE A 186 -32.25 21.34 3.56
CA ILE A 186 -30.80 21.30 3.29
C ILE A 186 -30.51 22.26 2.14
N THR A 187 -29.54 23.15 2.34
CA THR A 187 -29.14 24.18 1.37
C THR A 187 -27.62 24.23 1.27
N LEU A 188 -27.08 25.17 0.49
CA LEU A 188 -25.64 25.42 0.41
C LEU A 188 -25.03 25.93 1.73
N ASP A 189 -25.86 26.36 2.68
CA ASP A 189 -25.44 26.70 4.03
C ASP A 189 -24.97 25.42 4.77
N PRO A 190 -23.69 25.33 5.16
CA PRO A 190 -23.13 24.15 5.83
C PRO A 190 -23.85 23.74 7.11
N ASP A 191 -24.44 24.71 7.85
CA ASP A 191 -25.16 24.42 9.09
C ASP A 191 -26.46 23.65 8.84
N THR A 192 -27.02 23.72 7.62
CA THR A 192 -28.21 22.96 7.22
C THR A 192 -27.90 21.53 6.77
N GLN A 193 -26.63 21.22 6.46
CA GLN A 193 -26.20 19.94 5.88
C GLN A 193 -26.08 18.80 6.90
N THR A 194 -26.34 19.09 8.18
CA THR A 194 -26.42 18.11 9.27
C THR A 194 -27.81 17.48 9.41
N LYS A 195 -28.81 18.01 8.68
CA LYS A 195 -30.18 17.49 8.70
C LYS A 195 -30.27 16.13 8.02
N GLU A 196 -31.39 15.44 8.26
CA GLU A 196 -31.69 14.16 7.61
C GLU A 196 -31.77 14.34 6.08
N PRO A 197 -30.96 13.61 5.30
CA PRO A 197 -30.91 13.73 3.85
C PRO A 197 -32.16 13.13 3.22
N PRO A 198 -32.52 13.52 1.97
CA PRO A 198 -33.59 12.88 1.24
C PRO A 198 -33.26 11.41 0.94
N MET A 199 -34.28 10.63 0.55
CA MET A 199 -34.16 9.27 0.08
C MET A 199 -34.52 9.18 -1.41
N LEU A 200 -34.31 8.01 -2.04
CA LEU A 200 -34.74 7.79 -3.44
C LEU A 200 -36.23 8.04 -3.63
N GLU A 201 -37.06 7.68 -2.64
CA GLU A 201 -38.48 7.93 -2.64
C GLU A 201 -38.86 9.42 -2.66
N ASP A 202 -38.08 10.27 -1.95
CA ASP A 202 -38.32 11.72 -1.96
C ASP A 202 -38.02 12.31 -3.36
N LEU A 203 -36.92 11.92 -3.98
CA LEU A 203 -36.60 12.33 -5.36
C LEU A 203 -37.66 11.83 -6.35
N TYR A 204 -38.17 10.62 -6.20
CA TYR A 204 -39.21 10.07 -7.03
C TYR A 204 -40.51 10.91 -6.93
N LYS A 205 -40.91 11.32 -5.72
CA LYS A 205 -42.06 12.20 -5.50
C LYS A 205 -41.85 13.56 -6.18
N VAL A 206 -40.66 14.12 -6.08
CA VAL A 206 -40.32 15.39 -6.76
C VAL A 206 -40.45 15.23 -8.28
N LEU A 207 -39.85 14.19 -8.87
CA LEU A 207 -39.92 13.93 -10.32
C LEU A 207 -41.35 13.73 -10.81
N LYS A 208 -42.20 13.03 -10.04
CA LYS A 208 -43.64 12.87 -10.35
C LYS A 208 -44.43 14.17 -10.26
N GLY A 209 -44.00 15.12 -9.42
CA GLY A 209 -44.64 16.42 -9.27
C GLY A 209 -44.26 17.43 -10.36
N MET A 210 -43.22 17.16 -11.16
CA MET A 210 -42.78 18.02 -12.26
C MET A 210 -43.71 17.86 -13.48
N ALA A 211 -43.83 18.92 -14.28
CA ALA A 211 -44.72 18.91 -15.44
C ALA A 211 -44.12 18.26 -16.70
N GLU A 212 -42.82 18.10 -16.75
CA GLU A 212 -42.06 17.61 -17.90
C GLU A 212 -42.24 16.10 -18.11
N THR A 213 -42.43 15.68 -19.34
CA THR A 213 -42.59 14.27 -19.73
C THR A 213 -41.34 13.45 -19.39
N GLU A 214 -40.16 14.03 -19.57
CA GLU A 214 -38.86 13.43 -19.27
C GLU A 214 -38.70 13.17 -17.76
N ALA A 215 -39.21 14.04 -16.89
CA ALA A 215 -39.22 13.84 -15.44
C ALA A 215 -40.05 12.59 -15.08
N HIS A 216 -41.22 12.43 -15.70
CA HIS A 216 -42.02 11.22 -15.53
C HIS A 216 -41.34 9.97 -16.10
N GLY A 217 -40.56 10.11 -17.19
CA GLY A 217 -39.70 9.05 -17.74
C GLY A 217 -38.66 8.57 -16.73
N LEU A 218 -37.93 9.51 -16.11
CA LEU A 218 -36.95 9.24 -15.05
C LEU A 218 -37.62 8.58 -13.83
N ALA A 219 -38.77 9.09 -13.40
CA ALA A 219 -39.51 8.51 -12.28
C ALA A 219 -39.88 7.03 -12.53
N ARG A 220 -40.35 6.68 -13.73
CA ARG A 220 -40.66 5.29 -14.10
C ARG A 220 -39.43 4.39 -14.04
N ARG A 221 -38.27 4.87 -14.49
CA ARG A 221 -37.00 4.10 -14.43
C ARG A 221 -36.54 3.88 -12.99
N MET A 222 -36.87 4.77 -12.04
CA MET A 222 -36.58 4.63 -10.61
C MET A 222 -37.49 3.61 -9.91
N GLU A 223 -38.69 3.32 -10.38
CA GLU A 223 -39.69 2.45 -9.70
C GLU A 223 -39.10 1.07 -9.36
N LYS A 224 -38.24 0.51 -10.22
CA LYS A 224 -37.56 -0.78 -9.97
C LYS A 224 -36.76 -0.76 -8.64
N TYR A 225 -36.20 0.38 -8.27
CA TYR A 225 -35.32 0.52 -7.10
C TYR A 225 -36.01 1.02 -5.83
N ILE A 226 -37.29 1.42 -5.94
CA ILE A 226 -38.10 1.93 -4.82
C ILE A 226 -39.12 0.92 -4.36
N ILE A 227 -39.89 0.34 -5.33
CA ILE A 227 -41.00 -0.56 -5.07
C ILE A 227 -40.73 -1.95 -5.63
N GLY A 228 -39.84 -2.08 -6.62
CA GLY A 228 -39.55 -3.32 -7.35
C GLY A 228 -38.49 -4.20 -6.72
N SER A 229 -37.97 -5.14 -7.51
CA SER A 229 -36.98 -6.15 -7.11
C SER A 229 -35.61 -5.59 -6.66
N GLY A 230 -35.31 -4.33 -6.95
CA GLY A 230 -34.10 -3.64 -6.52
C GLY A 230 -34.31 -2.76 -5.27
N ALA A 231 -35.51 -2.79 -4.67
CA ALA A 231 -35.81 -1.99 -3.48
C ALA A 231 -35.02 -2.48 -2.23
N GLY A 232 -34.86 -1.61 -1.27
CA GLY A 232 -34.36 -1.97 0.07
C GLY A 232 -32.86 -1.83 0.29
N VAL A 233 -32.01 -1.67 -0.72
CA VAL A 233 -30.57 -1.45 -0.54
C VAL A 233 -30.23 0.03 -0.46
N PHE A 234 -30.83 0.84 -1.34
CA PHE A 234 -30.46 2.26 -1.54
C PHE A 234 -31.57 3.24 -1.10
N ASN A 235 -32.72 2.75 -0.63
CA ASN A 235 -33.88 3.57 -0.23
C ASN A 235 -34.13 3.52 1.27
N GLU A 236 -33.11 3.34 2.08
CA GLU A 236 -33.14 3.39 3.54
C GLU A 236 -31.98 4.22 4.08
N ALA A 237 -32.09 4.70 5.32
CA ALA A 237 -31.00 5.43 5.97
C ALA A 237 -29.76 4.56 6.11
N THR A 238 -28.59 5.16 5.94
CA THR A 238 -27.31 4.47 6.16
C THR A 238 -27.20 4.02 7.62
N ASN A 239 -26.96 2.73 7.84
CA ASN A 239 -26.96 2.09 9.16
C ASN A 239 -25.60 1.54 9.60
N PHE A 240 -24.52 2.07 9.04
CA PHE A 240 -23.15 1.70 9.39
C PHE A 240 -22.23 2.92 9.39
N GLU A 241 -21.07 2.75 10.05
CA GLU A 241 -20.00 3.73 10.08
C GLU A 241 -18.64 3.08 9.78
N ILE A 242 -17.71 3.84 9.15
CA ILE A 242 -16.33 3.40 8.94
C ILE A 242 -15.47 3.96 10.07
N ASN A 243 -15.40 3.27 11.21
CA ASN A 243 -14.60 3.69 12.37
C ASN A 243 -13.47 2.71 12.72
N ASN A 244 -13.43 1.57 12.02
CA ASN A 244 -12.43 0.53 12.24
C ASN A 244 -11.26 0.70 11.25
N PRO A 245 -10.00 0.51 11.66
CA PRO A 245 -8.85 0.57 10.76
C PRO A 245 -8.84 -0.51 9.68
N PHE A 246 -9.63 -1.57 9.83
CA PHE A 246 -9.85 -2.58 8.80
C PHE A 246 -11.35 -2.72 8.53
N THR A 247 -11.81 -2.26 7.38
CA THR A 247 -13.25 -2.30 7.01
C THR A 247 -13.42 -2.98 5.67
N VAL A 248 -14.32 -3.95 5.60
CA VAL A 248 -14.68 -4.69 4.39
C VAL A 248 -16.12 -4.42 4.03
N PHE A 249 -16.37 -4.03 2.79
CA PHE A 249 -17.69 -3.91 2.18
C PHE A 249 -17.94 -5.09 1.27
N SER A 250 -18.83 -6.01 1.66
CA SER A 250 -19.19 -7.15 0.85
C SER A 250 -20.50 -6.92 0.11
N ILE A 251 -20.46 -7.19 -1.20
CA ILE A 251 -21.59 -7.07 -2.10
C ILE A 251 -21.97 -8.41 -2.76
N ARG A 252 -21.45 -9.51 -2.23
CA ARG A 252 -21.68 -10.86 -2.78
C ARG A 252 -23.17 -11.21 -2.87
N ASP A 253 -23.93 -10.84 -1.84
CA ASP A 253 -25.35 -11.20 -1.73
C ASP A 253 -26.27 -10.26 -2.54
N LEU A 254 -25.70 -9.30 -3.29
CA LEU A 254 -26.43 -8.47 -4.24
C LEU A 254 -26.55 -9.18 -5.60
N GLN A 255 -27.65 -8.89 -6.29
CA GLN A 255 -27.83 -9.28 -7.68
C GLN A 255 -26.72 -8.67 -8.56
N GLU A 256 -26.27 -9.41 -9.58
CA GLU A 256 -25.17 -8.97 -10.46
C GLU A 256 -25.40 -7.58 -11.07
N GLU A 257 -26.64 -7.29 -11.45
CA GLU A 257 -27.03 -5.98 -12.00
C GLU A 257 -26.85 -4.81 -11.02
N LEU A 258 -26.89 -5.08 -9.70
CA LEU A 258 -26.75 -4.06 -8.66
C LEU A 258 -25.30 -3.87 -8.21
N LYS A 259 -24.39 -4.81 -8.48
CA LYS A 259 -22.99 -4.75 -8.04
C LYS A 259 -22.25 -3.50 -8.54
N PRO A 260 -22.28 -3.14 -9.85
CA PRO A 260 -21.61 -1.93 -10.33
C PRO A 260 -22.13 -0.66 -9.65
N LEU A 261 -23.44 -0.59 -9.44
CA LEU A 261 -24.10 0.54 -8.80
C LEU A 261 -23.71 0.66 -7.31
N ALA A 262 -23.69 -0.48 -6.61
CA ALA A 262 -23.25 -0.54 -5.21
C ALA A 262 -21.77 -0.15 -5.09
N MET A 263 -20.90 -0.65 -5.97
CA MET A 263 -19.47 -0.28 -5.98
C MET A 263 -19.28 1.22 -6.22
N TYR A 264 -20.04 1.82 -7.14
CA TYR A 264 -19.99 3.26 -7.37
C TYR A 264 -20.32 4.04 -6.08
N LEU A 265 -21.43 3.70 -5.42
CA LEU A 265 -21.86 4.34 -4.18
C LEU A 265 -20.86 4.15 -3.03
N MET A 266 -20.31 2.95 -2.88
CA MET A 266 -19.30 2.67 -1.86
C MET A 266 -18.06 3.50 -2.10
N LEU A 267 -17.59 3.59 -3.35
CA LEU A 267 -16.46 4.44 -3.70
C LEU A 267 -16.73 5.92 -3.41
N ASP A 268 -17.93 6.42 -3.71
CA ASP A 268 -18.31 7.80 -3.38
C ASP A 268 -18.34 8.06 -1.87
N PHE A 269 -18.92 7.14 -1.11
CA PHE A 269 -18.99 7.22 0.35
C PHE A 269 -17.59 7.18 0.97
N ILE A 270 -16.76 6.22 0.55
CA ILE A 270 -15.37 6.06 1.00
C ILE A 270 -14.55 7.31 0.61
N TRP A 271 -14.68 7.77 -0.62
CA TRP A 271 -13.97 8.95 -1.12
C TRP A 271 -14.34 10.22 -0.35
N THR A 272 -15.61 10.40 -0.01
CA THR A 272 -16.06 11.51 0.84
C THR A 272 -15.41 11.48 2.22
N LYS A 273 -15.27 10.30 2.84
CA LYS A 273 -14.56 10.12 4.10
C LYS A 273 -13.06 10.42 3.97
N ILE A 274 -12.41 9.89 2.92
CA ILE A 274 -10.96 10.06 2.69
C ILE A 274 -10.58 11.53 2.55
N ARG A 275 -11.39 12.33 1.86
CA ARG A 275 -11.13 13.77 1.67
C ARG A 275 -11.11 14.56 2.97
N LYS A 276 -11.86 14.13 3.97
CA LYS A 276 -11.98 14.83 5.26
C LYS A 276 -10.85 14.55 6.24
N ASP A 277 -10.27 13.36 6.16
CA ASP A 277 -9.26 12.90 7.11
C ASP A 277 -8.06 12.33 6.35
N LYS A 278 -6.99 13.12 6.26
CA LYS A 278 -5.77 12.78 5.53
C LYS A 278 -4.88 11.83 6.36
N LYS A 279 -5.09 10.53 6.19
CA LYS A 279 -4.29 9.46 6.80
C LYS A 279 -3.77 8.49 5.75
N ARG A 280 -2.74 7.71 6.08
CA ARG A 280 -2.31 6.61 5.23
C ARG A 280 -3.42 5.58 5.16
N ARG A 281 -3.95 5.36 3.95
CA ARG A 281 -5.03 4.40 3.67
C ARG A 281 -4.73 3.60 2.43
N LEU A 282 -5.19 2.37 2.45
CA LEU A 282 -5.22 1.49 1.29
C LEU A 282 -6.68 1.16 0.98
N LEU A 283 -7.12 1.57 -0.20
CA LEU A 283 -8.42 1.20 -0.75
C LEU A 283 -8.23 0.07 -1.75
N ILE A 284 -8.70 -1.10 -1.40
CA ILE A 284 -8.62 -2.31 -2.22
C ILE A 284 -9.97 -2.49 -2.92
N VAL A 285 -9.95 -2.50 -4.24
CA VAL A 285 -11.13 -2.77 -5.07
C VAL A 285 -10.90 -4.09 -5.77
N ASP A 286 -11.51 -5.15 -5.23
CA ASP A 286 -11.44 -6.47 -5.86
C ASP A 286 -12.46 -6.55 -6.99
N GLU A 287 -12.16 -7.37 -8.00
CA GLU A 287 -12.91 -7.50 -9.26
C GLU A 287 -13.24 -6.13 -9.89
N ALA A 288 -12.24 -5.26 -9.99
CA ALA A 288 -12.38 -3.88 -10.45
C ALA A 288 -12.95 -3.75 -11.89
N TRP A 289 -12.98 -4.85 -12.65
CA TRP A 289 -13.59 -4.90 -13.98
C TRP A 289 -15.09 -4.53 -13.96
N TYR A 290 -15.80 -4.77 -12.86
CA TYR A 290 -17.19 -4.29 -12.71
C TYR A 290 -17.32 -2.79 -12.93
N MET A 291 -16.32 -2.02 -12.49
CA MET A 291 -16.31 -0.57 -12.68
C MET A 291 -15.99 -0.14 -14.11
N MET A 292 -15.38 -1.03 -14.90
CA MET A 292 -15.05 -0.74 -16.31
C MET A 292 -16.22 -0.98 -17.26
N GLN A 293 -17.27 -1.65 -16.81
CA GLN A 293 -18.47 -1.92 -17.63
C GLN A 293 -19.26 -0.66 -17.95
N ASP A 294 -19.22 0.34 -17.10
CA ASP A 294 -19.91 1.61 -17.28
C ASP A 294 -18.93 2.78 -17.37
N PRO A 295 -19.05 3.67 -18.38
CA PRO A 295 -18.10 4.78 -18.59
C PRO A 295 -18.01 5.76 -17.42
N GLU A 296 -19.11 6.06 -16.73
CA GLU A 296 -19.11 6.99 -15.59
C GLU A 296 -18.42 6.36 -14.37
N SER A 297 -18.66 5.06 -14.14
CA SER A 297 -17.98 4.30 -13.09
C SER A 297 -16.48 4.23 -13.33
N ALA A 298 -16.04 3.95 -14.56
CA ALA A 298 -14.64 3.91 -14.94
C ALA A 298 -13.97 5.28 -14.76
N LYS A 299 -14.64 6.35 -15.20
CA LYS A 299 -14.19 7.74 -15.05
C LYS A 299 -14.08 8.14 -13.58
N PHE A 300 -15.03 7.72 -12.75
CA PHE A 300 -15.00 7.99 -11.32
C PHE A 300 -13.79 7.32 -10.65
N MET A 301 -13.57 6.02 -10.90
CA MET A 301 -12.42 5.30 -10.37
C MET A 301 -11.08 5.90 -10.85
N TYR A 302 -10.98 6.26 -12.11
CA TYR A 302 -9.82 6.98 -12.64
C TYR A 302 -9.59 8.31 -11.91
N SER A 303 -10.66 9.06 -11.62
CA SER A 303 -10.56 10.33 -10.90
C SER A 303 -10.01 10.15 -9.47
N ILE A 304 -10.34 9.04 -8.80
CA ILE A 304 -9.76 8.66 -7.51
C ILE A 304 -8.29 8.35 -7.68
N ALA A 305 -7.92 7.47 -8.62
CA ALA A 305 -6.52 7.07 -8.89
C ALA A 305 -5.61 8.30 -9.10
N LYS A 306 -6.08 9.26 -9.91
CA LYS A 306 -5.33 10.49 -10.21
C LYS A 306 -5.13 11.40 -9.01
N ARG A 307 -6.07 11.43 -8.07
CA ARG A 307 -6.08 12.34 -6.90
C ARG A 307 -5.59 11.67 -5.62
N ALA A 308 -5.52 10.35 -5.56
CA ALA A 308 -5.22 9.54 -4.38
C ALA A 308 -4.00 10.04 -3.60
N ARG A 309 -2.90 10.37 -4.28
CA ARG A 309 -1.66 10.86 -3.66
C ARG A 309 -1.86 12.05 -2.73
N LYS A 310 -2.76 13.01 -3.09
CA LYS A 310 -3.01 14.23 -2.29
C LYS A 310 -3.65 13.91 -0.93
N TYR A 311 -4.23 12.72 -0.79
CA TYR A 311 -4.98 12.29 0.40
C TYR A 311 -4.31 11.13 1.13
N TYR A 312 -3.03 10.85 0.84
CA TYR A 312 -2.29 9.71 1.38
C TYR A 312 -3.00 8.37 1.15
N LEU A 313 -3.70 8.26 0.03
CA LEU A 313 -4.41 7.07 -0.38
C LEU A 313 -3.58 6.26 -1.38
N GLY A 314 -3.51 4.94 -1.18
CA GLY A 314 -3.14 3.95 -2.18
C GLY A 314 -4.40 3.26 -2.69
N LEU A 315 -4.68 3.36 -3.99
CA LEU A 315 -5.74 2.60 -4.63
C LEU A 315 -5.15 1.32 -5.20
N SER A 316 -5.63 0.16 -4.74
CA SER A 316 -5.28 -1.16 -5.29
C SER A 316 -6.44 -1.69 -6.11
N THR A 317 -6.27 -1.75 -7.41
CA THR A 317 -7.26 -2.30 -8.34
C THR A 317 -6.85 -3.70 -8.75
N ILE A 318 -7.75 -4.65 -8.55
CA ILE A 318 -7.48 -6.07 -8.73
C ILE A 318 -8.47 -6.62 -9.75
N THR A 319 -7.99 -7.34 -10.74
CA THR A 319 -8.86 -7.95 -11.75
C THR A 319 -8.28 -9.23 -12.31
N GLN A 320 -9.16 -10.15 -12.66
CA GLN A 320 -8.83 -11.34 -13.45
C GLN A 320 -8.98 -11.06 -14.95
N ASP A 321 -9.84 -10.13 -15.32
CA ASP A 321 -10.06 -9.77 -16.71
C ASP A 321 -9.17 -8.62 -17.15
N VAL A 322 -8.04 -9.00 -17.77
CA VAL A 322 -7.06 -8.05 -18.31
C VAL A 322 -7.64 -7.31 -19.50
N ALA A 323 -8.46 -7.97 -20.33
CA ALA A 323 -8.97 -7.40 -21.57
C ALA A 323 -9.96 -6.26 -21.29
N ASP A 324 -10.88 -6.44 -20.36
CA ASP A 324 -11.85 -5.41 -19.97
C ASP A 324 -11.14 -4.14 -19.45
N PHE A 325 -10.07 -4.34 -18.71
CA PHE A 325 -9.29 -3.22 -18.19
C PHE A 325 -8.47 -2.51 -19.28
N LEU A 326 -7.80 -3.25 -20.15
CA LEU A 326 -6.92 -2.69 -21.20
C LEU A 326 -7.69 -2.14 -22.38
N ASN A 327 -8.88 -2.63 -22.70
CA ASN A 327 -9.71 -2.11 -23.78
C ASN A 327 -10.41 -0.80 -23.41
N ASN A 328 -10.46 -0.45 -22.14
CA ASN A 328 -11.03 0.81 -21.67
C ASN A 328 -9.94 1.88 -21.48
N ASP A 329 -10.14 3.08 -22.06
CA ASP A 329 -9.19 4.20 -21.91
C ASP A 329 -8.94 4.60 -20.45
N MET A 330 -9.96 4.57 -19.63
CA MET A 330 -9.83 4.88 -18.20
C MET A 330 -9.07 3.79 -17.47
N GLY A 331 -9.26 2.51 -17.84
CA GLY A 331 -8.50 1.38 -17.31
C GLY A 331 -7.01 1.52 -17.62
N ARG A 332 -6.64 1.83 -18.88
CA ARG A 332 -5.25 2.13 -19.27
C ARG A 332 -4.68 3.32 -18.47
N ALA A 333 -5.48 4.35 -18.28
CA ALA A 333 -5.07 5.52 -17.52
C ALA A 333 -4.87 5.21 -16.03
N ILE A 334 -5.63 4.29 -15.43
CA ILE A 334 -5.42 3.81 -14.06
C ILE A 334 -4.10 3.05 -13.96
N ILE A 335 -3.77 2.17 -14.91
CA ILE A 335 -2.50 1.45 -14.96
C ILE A 335 -1.33 2.44 -15.00
N THR A 336 -1.39 3.44 -15.89
CA THR A 336 -0.35 4.47 -16.01
C THR A 336 -0.20 5.31 -14.73
N ASN A 337 -1.28 5.48 -13.96
CA ASN A 337 -1.27 6.16 -12.65
C ASN A 337 -1.05 5.20 -11.47
N SER A 338 -0.51 4.01 -11.70
CA SER A 338 -0.18 3.03 -10.66
C SER A 338 1.32 2.77 -10.68
N SER A 339 2.01 3.22 -9.63
CA SER A 339 3.47 3.04 -9.51
C SER A 339 3.86 1.61 -9.14
N MET A 340 2.92 0.82 -8.62
CA MET A 340 3.08 -0.61 -8.40
C MET A 340 2.23 -1.39 -9.39
N GLN A 341 2.83 -2.44 -9.99
CA GLN A 341 2.09 -3.32 -10.89
C GLN A 341 2.52 -4.75 -10.60
N ILE A 342 1.53 -5.62 -10.40
CA ILE A 342 1.77 -7.02 -10.04
C ILE A 342 1.12 -7.89 -11.11
N LEU A 343 1.95 -8.64 -11.83
CA LEU A 343 1.52 -9.56 -12.85
C LEU A 343 1.81 -10.98 -12.35
N MET A 344 0.78 -11.70 -11.94
CA MET A 344 0.89 -13.11 -11.57
C MET A 344 0.58 -13.98 -12.78
N ARG A 345 0.44 -15.30 -12.61
CA ARG A 345 0.16 -16.23 -13.72
C ARG A 345 -0.95 -15.75 -14.64
N GLN A 346 -0.75 -15.85 -15.94
CA GLN A 346 -1.63 -15.35 -16.98
C GLN A 346 -2.08 -16.45 -17.96
N SER A 347 -3.20 -16.19 -18.64
CA SER A 347 -3.62 -16.99 -19.79
C SER A 347 -2.83 -16.60 -21.05
N PRO A 348 -2.73 -17.49 -22.06
CA PRO A 348 -2.06 -17.18 -23.32
C PRO A 348 -2.60 -15.93 -24.04
N THR A 349 -3.91 -15.69 -23.95
CA THR A 349 -4.55 -14.52 -24.57
C THR A 349 -4.27 -13.23 -23.81
N ALA A 350 -4.28 -13.28 -22.48
CA ALA A 350 -4.02 -12.10 -21.64
C ALA A 350 -2.55 -11.66 -21.68
N VAL A 351 -1.62 -12.63 -21.74
CA VAL A 351 -0.18 -12.32 -21.71
C VAL A 351 0.29 -11.53 -22.92
N GLU A 352 -0.32 -11.71 -24.11
CA GLU A 352 -0.01 -10.93 -25.32
C GLU A 352 -0.35 -9.46 -25.10
N LEU A 353 -1.51 -9.16 -24.52
CA LEU A 353 -1.93 -7.80 -24.20
C LEU A 353 -0.99 -7.17 -23.15
N LEU A 354 -0.64 -7.93 -22.12
CA LEU A 354 0.28 -7.46 -21.08
C LEU A 354 1.69 -7.22 -21.64
N GLN A 355 2.20 -8.09 -22.52
CA GLN A 355 3.50 -7.90 -23.17
C GLN A 355 3.57 -6.55 -23.89
N ALA A 356 2.52 -6.20 -24.63
CA ALA A 356 2.46 -4.94 -25.37
C ALA A 356 2.39 -3.72 -24.43
N VAL A 357 1.64 -3.80 -23.32
CA VAL A 357 1.43 -2.66 -22.40
C VAL A 357 2.61 -2.45 -21.48
N PHE A 358 3.20 -3.53 -20.95
CA PHE A 358 4.29 -3.49 -19.96
C PHE A 358 5.68 -3.66 -20.59
N ASN A 359 5.77 -3.78 -21.93
CA ASN A 359 7.01 -4.03 -22.68
C ASN A 359 7.79 -5.25 -22.13
N LEU A 360 7.07 -6.36 -21.87
CA LEU A 360 7.69 -7.56 -21.34
C LEU A 360 8.58 -8.23 -22.39
N SER A 361 9.73 -8.73 -21.95
CA SER A 361 10.56 -9.61 -22.74
C SER A 361 9.89 -10.98 -22.97
N ASP A 362 10.36 -11.72 -23.96
CA ASP A 362 9.85 -13.09 -24.23
C ASP A 362 10.11 -14.04 -23.05
N GLY A 363 11.18 -13.81 -22.30
CA GLY A 363 11.47 -14.55 -21.08
C GLY A 363 10.43 -14.28 -19.97
N GLU A 364 10.08 -13.04 -19.74
CA GLU A 364 9.06 -12.64 -18.75
C GLU A 364 7.67 -13.10 -19.16
N LYS A 365 7.34 -13.01 -20.46
CA LYS A 365 6.11 -13.59 -20.99
C LYS A 365 6.03 -15.10 -20.72
N SER A 366 7.10 -15.84 -21.04
CA SER A 366 7.18 -17.28 -20.79
C SER A 366 7.07 -17.60 -19.28
N PHE A 367 7.68 -16.75 -18.43
CA PHE A 367 7.57 -16.87 -16.99
C PHE A 367 6.11 -16.72 -16.51
N LEU A 368 5.40 -15.69 -16.94
CA LEU A 368 3.99 -15.44 -16.55
C LEU A 368 3.02 -16.54 -17.00
N LEU A 369 3.34 -17.27 -18.09
CA LEU A 369 2.56 -18.41 -18.53
C LEU A 369 2.75 -19.64 -17.64
N ASN A 370 3.93 -19.81 -17.02
CA ASN A 370 4.35 -21.05 -16.38
C ASN A 370 4.64 -20.91 -14.88
N CYS A 371 4.58 -19.71 -14.31
CA CYS A 371 4.88 -19.49 -12.89
C CYS A 371 3.85 -20.18 -11.98
N ASP A 372 4.31 -20.59 -10.80
CA ASP A 372 3.50 -21.26 -9.80
C ASP A 372 2.58 -20.29 -9.06
N THR A 373 1.66 -20.83 -8.26
CA THR A 373 0.78 -20.03 -7.41
C THR A 373 1.60 -19.21 -6.40
N GLY A 374 1.34 -17.92 -6.34
CA GLY A 374 2.09 -16.99 -5.49
C GLY A 374 3.39 -16.49 -6.11
N GLU A 375 3.63 -16.75 -7.39
CA GLU A 375 4.74 -16.19 -8.15
C GLU A 375 4.25 -15.20 -9.20
N GLY A 376 5.10 -14.23 -9.54
CA GLY A 376 4.76 -13.21 -10.54
C GLY A 376 5.87 -12.19 -10.75
N LEU A 377 5.61 -11.25 -11.65
CA LEU A 377 6.44 -10.06 -11.84
C LEU A 377 5.91 -8.93 -10.98
N PHE A 378 6.80 -8.29 -10.28
CA PHE A 378 6.51 -7.19 -9.37
C PHE A 378 7.25 -5.94 -9.82
N PHE A 379 6.51 -4.94 -10.24
CA PHE A 379 7.02 -3.65 -10.68
C PHE A 379 6.83 -2.62 -9.56
N ALA A 380 7.87 -1.85 -9.27
CA ALA A 380 7.83 -0.73 -8.33
C ALA A 380 8.60 0.45 -8.94
N GLY A 381 7.87 1.43 -9.46
CA GLY A 381 8.44 2.53 -10.22
C GLY A 381 9.10 2.05 -11.51
N SER A 382 10.42 2.29 -11.67
CA SER A 382 11.20 1.87 -12.85
C SER A 382 11.80 0.46 -12.74
N ASN A 383 11.76 -0.14 -11.56
CA ASN A 383 12.38 -1.44 -11.30
C ASN A 383 11.33 -2.54 -11.23
N HIS A 384 11.71 -3.74 -11.67
CA HIS A 384 10.86 -4.92 -11.51
C HIS A 384 11.68 -6.17 -11.22
N VAL A 385 11.07 -7.11 -10.55
CA VAL A 385 11.69 -8.39 -10.15
C VAL A 385 10.68 -9.52 -10.26
N GLY A 386 11.19 -10.75 -10.46
CA GLY A 386 10.40 -11.95 -10.20
C GLY A 386 10.17 -12.09 -8.70
N LEU A 387 8.92 -12.11 -8.26
CA LEU A 387 8.50 -12.19 -6.87
C LEU A 387 7.97 -13.58 -6.56
N GLN A 388 8.41 -14.15 -5.44
CA GLN A 388 7.76 -15.28 -4.78
C GLN A 388 7.16 -14.81 -3.47
N VAL A 389 5.83 -14.79 -3.38
CA VAL A 389 5.10 -14.36 -2.17
C VAL A 389 5.37 -15.36 -1.04
N ARG A 390 5.71 -14.86 0.14
CA ARG A 390 5.99 -15.67 1.32
C ARG A 390 5.30 -15.10 2.54
N ALA A 391 4.43 -15.91 3.16
CA ALA A 391 3.84 -15.64 4.46
C ALA A 391 4.47 -16.54 5.52
N SER A 392 4.44 -16.10 6.77
CA SER A 392 4.68 -16.96 7.94
C SER A 392 3.52 -17.93 8.14
N GLN A 393 3.70 -18.93 8.97
CA GLN A 393 2.61 -19.88 9.28
C GLN A 393 1.41 -19.18 9.90
N ALA A 394 1.62 -18.25 10.83
CA ALA A 394 0.55 -17.50 11.49
C ALA A 394 -0.21 -16.59 10.51
N GLU A 395 0.50 -15.92 9.58
CA GLU A 395 -0.14 -15.14 8.52
C GLU A 395 -0.95 -16.03 7.57
N ASN A 396 -0.40 -17.20 7.19
CA ASN A 396 -1.09 -18.15 6.31
C ASN A 396 -2.40 -18.62 6.91
N GLU A 397 -2.43 -18.92 8.21
CA GLU A 397 -3.64 -19.34 8.93
C GLU A 397 -4.75 -18.27 8.89
N ILE A 398 -4.38 -16.98 8.81
CA ILE A 398 -5.33 -15.86 8.76
C ILE A 398 -5.83 -15.58 7.33
N ILE A 399 -4.92 -15.66 6.33
CA ILE A 399 -5.19 -15.17 4.97
C ILE A 399 -5.59 -16.25 3.97
N THR A 400 -5.38 -17.54 4.31
CA THR A 400 -5.69 -18.65 3.38
C THR A 400 -7.17 -18.66 3.00
N SER A 401 -7.41 -18.99 1.73
CA SER A 401 -8.75 -19.27 1.19
C SER A 401 -8.84 -20.71 0.67
N ASP A 402 -7.78 -21.53 0.85
CA ASP A 402 -7.81 -22.92 0.40
C ASP A 402 -8.78 -23.72 1.27
N PRO A 403 -9.86 -24.29 0.66
CA PRO A 403 -10.84 -25.08 1.40
C PRO A 403 -10.24 -26.24 2.19
N LYS A 404 -9.16 -26.86 1.67
CA LYS A 404 -8.48 -27.99 2.32
C LYS A 404 -7.71 -27.55 3.58
N GLU A 405 -7.13 -26.35 3.55
CA GLU A 405 -6.45 -25.79 4.69
C GLU A 405 -7.45 -25.34 5.76
N LEU A 406 -8.53 -24.67 5.34
CA LEU A 406 -9.63 -24.27 6.23
C LEU A 406 -10.30 -25.45 6.94
N GLU A 407 -10.47 -26.58 6.24
CA GLU A 407 -11.04 -27.80 6.82
C GLU A 407 -10.09 -28.41 7.87
N LYS A 408 -8.78 -28.42 7.60
CA LYS A 408 -7.76 -28.85 8.59
C LYS A 408 -7.72 -27.96 9.83
N MET A 409 -7.93 -26.67 9.67
CA MET A 409 -7.98 -25.72 10.79
C MET A 409 -9.21 -25.96 11.66
N LYS A 410 -10.40 -26.11 11.07
CA LYS A 410 -11.63 -26.45 11.79
C LYS A 410 -11.50 -27.75 12.59
N GLY A 411 -10.89 -28.79 11.98
CA GLY A 411 -10.63 -30.05 12.68
C GLY A 411 -9.61 -29.93 13.83
N ARG A 412 -8.75 -28.90 13.85
CA ARG A 412 -7.87 -28.60 14.98
C ARG A 412 -8.59 -27.83 16.10
N GLU A 413 -9.46 -26.89 15.76
CA GLU A 413 -10.30 -26.16 16.73
C GLU A 413 -11.26 -27.09 17.45
N GLU A 414 -11.92 -28.00 16.73
CA GLU A 414 -12.79 -29.02 17.34
C GLU A 414 -12.03 -29.98 18.28
N GLN A 415 -10.76 -30.27 18.02
CA GLN A 415 -9.91 -31.08 18.92
C GLN A 415 -9.42 -30.30 20.16
N THR A 416 -9.38 -28.97 20.10
CA THR A 416 -8.99 -28.13 21.23
C THR A 416 -10.17 -27.79 22.14
N ASP A 417 -11.39 -27.76 21.63
CA ASP A 417 -12.60 -27.38 22.38
C ASP A 417 -13.22 -28.53 23.22
N THR A 418 -12.68 -29.75 23.11
CA THR A 418 -13.19 -30.91 23.88
C THR A 418 -12.54 -31.08 25.26
N ARG A 419 -11.62 -30.21 25.67
CA ARG A 419 -11.07 -30.24 27.04
C ARG A 419 -11.98 -29.45 27.99
N THR A 420 -12.59 -30.16 28.94
CA THR A 420 -13.33 -29.52 30.05
C THR A 420 -12.40 -28.63 30.89
N ILE A 421 -12.95 -27.55 31.46
CA ILE A 421 -12.21 -26.63 32.35
C ILE A 421 -11.54 -27.39 33.52
N GLU A 422 -12.07 -28.54 33.91
CA GLU A 422 -11.51 -29.43 34.95
C GLU A 422 -10.23 -30.16 34.46
N GLU A 423 -10.11 -30.49 33.16
CA GLU A 423 -8.88 -31.09 32.59
C GLU A 423 -7.76 -30.05 32.39
N LEU A 424 -8.13 -28.77 32.19
CA LEU A 424 -7.16 -27.65 32.12
C LEU A 424 -6.67 -27.23 33.54
N ALA A 425 -7.39 -27.56 34.58
CA ALA A 425 -7.04 -27.24 35.97
C ALA A 425 -6.14 -28.29 36.64
N GLN A 426 -5.92 -29.45 36.01
CA GLN A 426 -4.97 -30.43 36.54
C GLN A 426 -3.53 -30.03 36.25
N PRO A 427 -2.61 -30.09 37.22
CA PRO A 427 -1.20 -29.84 36.96
C PRO A 427 -0.68 -30.84 35.92
N TYR A 428 -0.14 -30.32 34.81
CA TYR A 428 0.46 -31.16 33.78
C TYR A 428 1.71 -31.83 34.30
N ASP A 429 1.63 -33.15 34.49
CA ASP A 429 2.76 -33.99 34.91
C ASP A 429 3.35 -34.65 33.65
N PRO A 430 4.49 -34.15 33.08
CA PRO A 430 5.03 -34.68 31.85
C PRO A 430 5.52 -36.12 32.04
N PRO A 431 5.24 -37.05 31.09
CA PRO A 431 5.71 -38.43 31.20
C PRO A 431 7.24 -38.46 31.33
N ALA A 432 7.75 -39.40 32.13
CA ALA A 432 9.17 -39.53 32.54
C ALA A 432 10.19 -39.50 31.35
N THR A 433 9.74 -39.87 30.15
CA THR A 433 10.55 -39.82 28.93
C THR A 433 10.79 -38.39 28.43
N GLN A 434 9.83 -37.45 28.69
CA GLN A 434 9.98 -36.05 28.30
C GLN A 434 10.85 -35.25 29.29
N GLN A 435 10.91 -35.67 30.54
CA GLN A 435 11.83 -35.07 31.52
C GLN A 435 13.29 -35.33 31.17
N ARG A 436 13.65 -36.52 30.63
CA ARG A 436 15.00 -36.81 30.14
C ARG A 436 15.38 -35.96 28.91
N VAL A 437 14.43 -35.74 28.00
CA VAL A 437 14.70 -34.92 26.80
C VAL A 437 14.80 -33.43 27.17
N ARG A 438 14.00 -32.94 28.13
CA ARG A 438 14.09 -31.55 28.60
C ARG A 438 15.40 -31.27 29.35
N SER A 439 15.90 -32.21 30.18
CA SER A 439 17.16 -32.04 30.88
C SER A 439 18.36 -32.00 29.91
N VAL A 440 18.34 -32.83 28.84
CA VAL A 440 19.41 -32.84 27.83
C VAL A 440 19.31 -31.62 26.88
N SER A 441 18.09 -31.18 26.54
CA SER A 441 17.92 -29.99 25.70
C SER A 441 18.23 -28.68 26.46
N GLY A 442 17.89 -28.61 27.76
CA GLY A 442 18.23 -27.49 28.61
C GLY A 442 19.72 -27.30 28.79
N GLN A 443 20.45 -28.37 29.08
CA GLN A 443 21.92 -28.31 29.19
C GLN A 443 22.59 -27.90 27.87
N ARG A 444 22.11 -28.41 26.74
CA ARG A 444 22.61 -28.00 25.42
C ARG A 444 22.26 -26.55 25.06
N GLN A 445 21.08 -26.06 25.45
CA GLN A 445 20.71 -24.67 25.27
C GLN A 445 21.54 -23.73 26.15
N ASP A 446 21.80 -24.12 27.40
CA ASP A 446 22.64 -23.33 28.31
C ASP A 446 24.12 -23.28 27.84
N GLU A 447 24.64 -24.36 27.26
CA GLU A 447 25.97 -24.37 26.64
C GLU A 447 26.02 -23.49 25.39
N ILE A 448 25.00 -23.52 24.52
CA ILE A 448 24.90 -22.67 23.35
C ILE A 448 24.78 -21.20 23.74
N ILE A 449 23.97 -20.88 24.76
CA ILE A 449 23.80 -19.52 25.28
C ILE A 449 25.09 -19.03 25.92
N ARG A 450 25.80 -19.84 26.73
CA ARG A 450 27.10 -19.48 27.29
C ARG A 450 28.13 -19.23 26.19
N GLY A 451 28.25 -20.11 25.21
CA GLY A 451 29.15 -19.94 24.07
C GLY A 451 28.83 -18.71 23.21
N ALA A 452 27.56 -18.34 23.09
CA ALA A 452 27.13 -17.12 22.38
C ALA A 452 27.45 -15.84 23.20
N VAL A 453 27.30 -15.89 24.52
CA VAL A 453 27.66 -14.78 25.42
C VAL A 453 29.15 -14.56 25.45
N GLU A 454 29.96 -15.61 25.59
CA GLU A 454 31.43 -15.50 25.54
C GLU A 454 31.96 -14.99 24.19
N LYS A 455 31.33 -15.42 23.07
CA LYS A 455 31.65 -14.85 21.74
C LYS A 455 31.33 -13.37 21.66
N LYS A 456 30.18 -12.93 22.15
CA LYS A 456 29.76 -11.51 22.16
C LYS A 456 30.69 -10.66 23.04
N GLU A 457 31.09 -11.16 24.20
CA GLU A 457 32.03 -10.45 25.06
C GLU A 457 33.43 -10.33 24.44
N THR A 458 33.90 -11.38 23.76
CA THR A 458 35.20 -11.37 23.07
C THR A 458 35.19 -10.41 21.87
N GLU A 459 34.08 -10.39 21.11
CA GLU A 459 33.90 -9.49 19.97
C GLU A 459 33.73 -8.04 20.42
N SER A 460 33.05 -7.79 21.53
CA SER A 460 32.91 -6.47 22.15
C SER A 460 34.28 -5.92 22.61
N LYS A 461 35.09 -6.75 23.26
CA LYS A 461 36.46 -6.36 23.68
C LYS A 461 37.36 -6.08 22.48
N ARG A 462 37.24 -6.86 21.40
CA ARG A 462 37.97 -6.63 20.16
C ARG A 462 37.57 -5.30 19.50
N LEU A 463 36.28 -5.03 19.37
CA LEU A 463 35.77 -3.76 18.84
C LEU A 463 36.16 -2.55 19.68
N GLN A 464 36.27 -2.73 21.01
CA GLN A 464 36.69 -1.68 21.90
C GLN A 464 38.19 -1.38 21.71
N SER A 465 39.05 -2.41 21.58
CA SER A 465 40.46 -2.23 21.29
C SER A 465 40.77 -1.65 19.90
N GLU A 466 39.96 -1.98 18.90
CA GLU A 466 40.04 -1.37 17.56
C GLU A 466 39.62 0.11 17.58
N ARG A 467 38.60 0.47 18.37
CA ARG A 467 38.19 1.86 18.59
C ARG A 467 39.29 2.69 19.26
N GLU A 468 39.93 2.14 20.30
CA GLU A 468 41.00 2.82 20.99
C GLU A 468 42.23 3.02 20.08
N ARG A 469 42.58 2.04 19.23
CA ARG A 469 43.63 2.20 18.21
C ARG A 469 43.28 3.28 17.19
N TYR A 470 42.06 3.27 16.70
CA TYR A 470 41.64 4.28 15.73
C TYR A 470 41.62 5.70 16.32
N GLN A 471 41.27 5.84 17.59
CA GLN A 471 41.34 7.12 18.28
C GLN A 471 42.79 7.59 18.44
N GLN A 472 43.75 6.69 18.80
CA GLN A 472 45.17 7.03 18.89
C GLN A 472 45.75 7.44 17.54
N GLU A 473 45.41 6.72 16.44
CA GLU A 473 45.86 7.11 15.10
C GLU A 473 45.25 8.44 14.65
N LEU A 474 44.02 8.74 15.03
CA LEU A 474 43.36 10.01 14.72
C LEU A 474 44.03 11.17 15.49
N GLU A 475 44.34 10.97 16.77
CA GLU A 475 45.04 11.97 17.58
C GLU A 475 46.48 12.23 17.07
N GLU A 476 47.18 11.20 16.59
CA GLU A 476 48.49 11.33 15.99
C GLU A 476 48.45 12.12 14.67
N ARG A 477 47.49 11.84 13.80
CA ARG A 477 47.25 12.61 12.58
C ARG A 477 46.85 14.06 12.83
N ILE A 478 46.06 14.31 13.88
CA ILE A 478 45.71 15.67 14.28
C ILE A 478 46.95 16.43 14.77
N ARG A 479 47.83 15.81 15.56
CA ARG A 479 49.10 16.40 16.01
C ARG A 479 50.06 16.69 14.85
N GLU A 480 50.15 15.80 13.85
CA GLU A 480 50.92 16.04 12.64
C GLU A 480 50.36 17.22 11.81
N GLN A 481 49.03 17.34 11.67
CA GLN A 481 48.42 18.49 11.01
C GLN A 481 48.59 19.80 11.81
N GLU A 482 48.50 19.76 13.14
CA GLU A 482 48.74 20.90 13.99
C GLU A 482 50.16 21.41 13.91
N ALA A 483 51.16 20.51 13.75
CA ALA A 483 52.54 20.88 13.57
C ALA A 483 52.83 21.62 12.24
N MET A 484 51.97 21.47 11.25
CA MET A 484 52.07 22.13 9.93
C MET A 484 51.31 23.46 9.82
N LEU A 485 50.55 23.89 10.83
CA LEU A 485 49.71 25.08 10.80
C LEU A 485 50.34 26.28 11.54
N ASN A 486 50.08 27.48 10.99
CA ASN A 486 50.54 28.79 11.51
C ASN A 486 49.99 29.06 12.93
N PRO A 487 50.79 29.63 13.87
CA PRO A 487 50.52 29.74 15.31
C PRO A 487 49.18 30.39 15.70
N ASP A 488 48.65 31.27 14.87
CA ASP A 488 47.38 31.96 15.15
C ASP A 488 46.13 31.11 14.84
N LYS A 489 46.22 30.11 13.97
CA LYS A 489 45.13 29.15 13.71
C LYS A 489 45.12 27.97 14.71
N GLN A 490 46.27 27.67 15.34
CA GLN A 490 46.39 26.63 16.36
C GLN A 490 45.53 26.92 17.60
N LYS A 491 45.43 28.18 18.02
CA LYS A 491 44.65 28.57 19.20
C LYS A 491 43.14 28.44 19.00
N GLU A 492 42.66 28.58 17.79
CA GLU A 492 41.22 28.47 17.47
C GLU A 492 40.78 27.00 17.35
N GLN A 493 41.62 26.15 16.77
CA GLN A 493 41.34 24.69 16.65
C GLN A 493 41.43 23.98 18.00
N THR A 494 42.40 24.30 18.86
CA THR A 494 42.51 23.72 20.19
C THR A 494 41.30 24.04 21.07
N ARG A 495 40.73 25.24 20.97
CA ARG A 495 39.48 25.61 21.65
C ARG A 495 38.28 24.79 21.15
N PHE A 496 38.19 24.52 19.86
CA PHE A 496 37.10 23.75 19.26
C PHE A 496 37.15 22.27 19.65
N ILE A 497 38.34 21.68 19.69
CA ILE A 497 38.56 20.28 20.11
C ILE A 497 38.27 20.11 21.61
N ASP A 498 38.70 21.05 22.46
CA ASP A 498 38.38 21.03 23.90
C ASP A 498 36.86 21.15 24.19
N GLU A 499 36.16 21.87 23.37
CA GLU A 499 34.71 22.01 23.49
C GLU A 499 33.95 20.71 23.06
N ILE A 500 34.42 20.01 22.02
CA ILE A 500 33.92 18.70 21.62
C ILE A 500 34.19 17.63 22.68
N ASN A 501 35.41 17.59 23.20
CA ASN A 501 35.80 16.63 24.23
C ASN A 501 35.03 16.82 25.55
N LYS A 502 34.77 18.05 25.96
CA LYS A 502 33.91 18.36 27.12
C LYS A 502 32.47 17.88 26.93
N ARG A 503 31.91 17.95 25.72
CA ARG A 503 30.55 17.46 25.41
C ARG A 503 30.48 15.92 25.36
N THR A 504 31.54 15.26 24.95
CA THR A 504 31.61 13.78 24.88
C THR A 504 31.75 13.15 26.26
N ILE A 505 32.48 13.79 27.20
CA ILE A 505 32.67 13.30 28.57
C ILE A 505 31.42 13.48 29.44
N THR A 506 30.55 14.43 29.12
CA THR A 506 29.29 14.67 29.88
C THR A 506 28.11 13.83 29.46
N GLY A 507 28.25 12.92 28.51
CA GLY A 507 27.19 11.93 28.16
C GLY A 507 25.92 12.54 27.60
N GLN A 508 25.85 13.80 27.20
CA GLN A 508 24.71 14.42 26.57
C GLN A 508 24.72 14.15 25.07
N VAL A 509 23.95 13.16 24.66
CA VAL A 509 23.59 12.96 23.25
C VAL A 509 22.68 14.12 22.85
N VAL A 510 23.19 15.06 22.08
CA VAL A 510 22.38 16.16 21.53
C VAL A 510 21.52 15.60 20.39
N SER A 511 20.26 15.31 20.71
CA SER A 511 19.22 15.03 19.73
C SER A 511 18.56 16.34 19.31
N SER A 512 19.11 17.06 18.35
CA SER A 512 18.29 17.95 17.52
C SER A 512 19.00 18.34 16.22
N ARG A 513 18.40 17.94 15.11
CA ARG A 513 18.79 18.27 13.73
C ARG A 513 18.78 19.79 13.40
N LYS A 514 18.41 20.66 14.33
CA LYS A 514 18.27 22.11 14.08
C LYS A 514 19.53 22.92 14.35
N GLU A 515 20.50 22.41 15.11
CA GLU A 515 21.73 23.17 15.39
C GLU A 515 22.88 22.89 14.40
N ILE A 516 22.78 21.83 13.60
CA ILE A 516 23.83 21.47 12.62
C ILE A 516 23.78 22.34 11.34
N GLN A 517 22.65 23.03 11.07
CA GLN A 517 22.52 23.85 9.85
C GLN A 517 23.14 25.25 9.93
N LYS A 518 23.67 25.69 11.07
CA LYS A 518 24.31 27.01 11.21
C LYS A 518 25.85 27.01 11.13
N GLY A 519 26.51 25.86 10.90
CA GLY A 519 27.95 25.74 10.98
C GLY A 519 28.68 25.18 9.74
N HIS A 520 28.00 25.00 8.59
CA HIS A 520 28.71 24.48 7.41
C HIS A 520 29.45 25.58 6.66
N ARG A 521 30.75 25.72 6.98
CA ARG A 521 31.71 26.27 6.03
C ARG A 521 32.35 25.09 5.28
N HIS A 522 32.10 24.99 3.99
CA HIS A 522 32.76 24.05 3.10
C HIS A 522 34.24 24.46 2.90
N LEU A 523 35.16 23.58 3.24
CA LEU A 523 36.55 23.67 2.84
C LEU A 523 36.73 22.90 1.52
N THR A 524 37.17 23.57 0.47
CA THR A 524 37.61 22.94 -0.78
C THR A 524 39.06 22.44 -0.64
N PRO A 525 39.52 21.45 -1.45
CA PRO A 525 40.85 20.86 -1.33
C PRO A 525 42.04 21.82 -1.55
N HIS A 526 41.79 23.08 -1.87
CA HIS A 526 42.84 24.07 -2.17
C HIS A 526 42.87 25.30 -1.24
N GLY A 527 42.18 25.25 -0.09
CA GLY A 527 42.42 26.20 1.01
C GLY A 527 41.92 27.64 0.76
N THR A 528 41.06 27.92 -0.20
CA THR A 528 40.48 29.24 -0.42
C THR A 528 39.05 29.30 0.11
N VAL A 529 38.75 30.32 0.94
CA VAL A 529 37.43 30.61 1.48
C VAL A 529 36.75 31.61 0.55
N GLU A 530 35.74 31.19 -0.21
CA GLU A 530 34.82 32.11 -0.89
C GLU A 530 33.62 32.41 -0.01
N SER A 531 33.40 33.67 0.29
CA SER A 531 32.21 34.19 0.96
C SER A 531 31.30 34.79 -0.09
N TYR A 532 30.07 34.27 -0.21
CA TYR A 532 28.99 34.91 -0.97
C TYR A 532 28.19 35.84 -0.07
N PRO A 533 27.76 37.03 -0.56
CA PRO A 533 26.97 37.97 0.21
C PRO A 533 25.49 37.56 0.28
N GLU A 534 24.86 37.86 1.42
CA GLU A 534 23.41 37.79 1.61
C GLU A 534 22.70 38.77 0.69
N ASP A 535 21.77 38.26 -0.14
CA ASP A 535 20.85 39.10 -0.87
C ASP A 535 19.71 39.59 0.03
N SER A 536 19.72 40.89 0.22
CA SER A 536 18.66 41.66 0.85
C SER A 536 17.43 41.77 -0.05
N ASN A 537 16.27 41.35 0.46
CA ASN A 537 14.96 41.69 -0.06
C ASN A 537 14.79 43.22 -0.27
N GLN A 538 14.45 43.64 -1.47
CA GLN A 538 13.70 44.87 -1.71
C GLN A 538 12.60 44.66 -2.74
N ASN A 539 11.40 44.97 -2.30
CA ASN A 539 10.18 45.18 -3.05
C ASN A 539 10.39 46.01 -4.33
N VAL A 540 9.77 45.61 -5.42
CA VAL A 540 9.18 46.56 -6.40
C VAL A 540 7.86 45.98 -6.89
N SER A 541 6.82 46.74 -6.64
CA SER A 541 5.48 46.66 -7.19
C SER A 541 5.42 47.21 -8.63
N ASN A 542 4.38 46.77 -9.38
CA ASN A 542 3.77 47.33 -10.59
C ASN A 542 4.43 47.04 -11.95
N THR A 543 3.86 46.20 -12.74
CA THR A 543 2.81 46.43 -13.79
C THR A 543 2.31 45.07 -14.26
#